data_e31cf4ef16ef43dcfed40efed037c400
#
_entry.id   e31cf4ef16ef43dcfed40efed037c400
#
_cell.length_a   1.000
_cell.length_b   1.000
_cell.length_c   1.000
_cell.angle_alpha   90.00
_cell.angle_beta   90.00
_cell.angle_gamma   90.00
#
_symmetry.space_group_name_H-M   'P 1'
#
loop_
_entity.id
_entity.type
_entity.pdbx_description
1 polymer ?
#
loop_
_entity_poly.entity_id
_entity_poly.type
_entity_poly.pdbx_seq_one_letter_code
_entity_poly.pdbx_strand_id
1 'polypeptide(L)'
;MYLPDRIRKKVDKLAYGINSVGMSGASVLCYDDMVLKIGRDAEDHERSKAMLSYLEGKLPAPRIIEACEENGLCYMLMTRIKGKMACAGEYTDNAAELLPILADGIKLLWRVDTHGCPQQNMLDTKLAHARRSVELGLCDEDNVQPGTYGPDGFSSPKELYAWLAANRPDEERVFSHGDLCLPNVFIDGGRISGFIDLGWAGVTDIYQDIALCYRSLVNNRDGKYGTAHPYFDADALFSLLDIEPDRDKLYYYTMLDELF
;
A
#
# COMPACT_ATOMS: atom_id res chain seq x y z
N MET A 1 11.58 8.49 24.71
CA MET A 1 11.63 7.32 23.84
C MET A 1 13.09 6.93 23.63
N TYR A 2 13.42 5.65 23.74
CA TYR A 2 14.77 5.15 23.44
C TYR A 2 14.99 5.13 21.93
N LEU A 3 16.16 5.59 21.49
CA LEU A 3 16.61 5.49 20.09
C LEU A 3 18.04 4.93 20.07
N PRO A 4 18.36 3.98 19.18
CA PRO A 4 19.72 3.50 18.96
C PRO A 4 20.67 4.66 18.64
N ASP A 5 21.92 4.54 19.09
CA ASP A 5 22.91 5.62 18.92
C ASP A 5 23.11 6.06 17.46
N ARG A 6 23.00 5.11 16.50
CA ARG A 6 23.12 5.39 15.07
C ARG A 6 21.99 6.28 14.56
N ILE A 7 20.76 6.05 15.03
CA ILE A 7 19.57 6.84 14.70
C ILE A 7 19.64 8.16 15.45
N ARG A 8 19.89 8.12 16.78
CA ARG A 8 19.91 9.30 17.64
C ARG A 8 20.86 10.38 17.12
N LYS A 9 22.08 10.01 16.70
CA LYS A 9 23.07 10.96 16.16
C LYS A 9 22.58 11.72 14.91
N LYS A 10 21.64 11.16 14.16
CA LYS A 10 21.10 11.77 12.93
C LYS A 10 19.89 12.67 13.20
N VAL A 11 19.12 12.40 14.29
CA VAL A 11 17.88 13.11 14.60
C VAL A 11 17.97 13.92 15.90
N ASP A 12 19.15 13.99 16.55
CA ASP A 12 19.34 14.70 17.82
C ASP A 12 18.89 16.17 17.68
N LYS A 13 18.07 16.61 18.65
CA LYS A 13 17.48 17.96 18.73
C LYS A 13 16.56 18.36 17.58
N LEU A 14 16.25 17.47 16.63
CA LEU A 14 15.27 17.77 15.61
C LEU A 14 13.85 17.66 16.18
N ALA A 15 13.00 18.63 15.84
CA ALA A 15 11.57 18.54 16.12
C ALA A 15 10.93 17.47 15.23
N TYR A 16 9.94 16.76 15.75
CA TYR A 16 9.18 15.76 14.99
C TYR A 16 7.70 15.83 15.32
N GLY A 17 6.87 15.46 14.36
CA GLY A 17 5.47 15.11 14.53
C GLY A 17 5.27 13.60 14.52
N ILE A 18 4.18 13.13 15.10
CA ILE A 18 3.77 11.72 15.02
C ILE A 18 2.74 11.60 13.90
N ASN A 19 2.96 10.70 12.96
CA ASN A 19 1.94 10.36 11.98
C ASN A 19 1.06 9.22 12.52
N SER A 20 -0.26 9.47 12.61
CA SER A 20 -1.27 8.53 13.09
C SER A 20 -2.18 8.00 11.97
N VAL A 21 -1.86 8.28 10.71
CA VAL A 21 -2.72 7.88 9.56
C VAL A 21 -2.54 6.40 9.18
N GLY A 22 -1.43 5.77 9.57
CA GLY A 22 -1.16 4.36 9.26
C GLY A 22 -1.80 3.39 10.24
N MET A 23 -2.29 2.24 9.75
CA MET A 23 -2.90 1.15 10.55
C MET A 23 -1.89 0.07 11.00
N SER A 24 -0.60 0.18 10.63
CA SER A 24 0.41 -0.89 10.76
C SER A 24 0.94 -1.13 12.19
N GLY A 25 0.41 -0.51 13.23
CA GLY A 25 0.94 -0.66 14.60
C GLY A 25 2.37 -0.15 14.81
N ALA A 26 3.04 0.34 13.78
CA ALA A 26 4.36 0.95 13.84
C ALA A 26 4.27 2.42 14.29
N SER A 27 5.25 2.88 15.05
CA SER A 27 5.38 4.31 15.37
C SER A 27 6.12 5.02 14.24
N VAL A 28 5.51 6.07 13.68
CA VAL A 28 6.09 6.87 12.59
C VAL A 28 6.35 8.29 13.07
N LEU A 29 7.63 8.66 13.12
CA LEU A 29 8.08 9.99 13.51
C LEU A 29 8.52 10.76 12.27
N CYS A 30 7.84 11.88 12.00
CA CYS A 30 8.10 12.73 10.85
C CYS A 30 8.93 13.95 11.27
N TYR A 31 10.16 14.01 10.80
CA TYR A 31 11.03 15.18 10.83
C TYR A 31 10.80 16.04 9.58
N ASP A 32 11.51 17.12 9.42
CA ASP A 32 11.36 18.04 8.29
C ASP A 32 11.67 17.34 6.95
N ASP A 33 12.82 16.67 6.87
CA ASP A 33 13.33 16.00 5.66
C ASP A 33 13.50 14.48 5.81
N MET A 34 13.13 13.91 6.95
CA MET A 34 13.29 12.49 7.28
C MET A 34 12.03 11.90 7.94
N VAL A 35 11.90 10.58 7.83
CA VAL A 35 10.89 9.80 8.55
C VAL A 35 11.55 8.62 9.24
N LEU A 36 11.22 8.38 10.50
CA LEU A 36 11.66 7.21 11.26
C LEU A 36 10.46 6.30 11.52
N LYS A 37 10.47 5.10 10.90
CA LYS A 37 9.52 4.00 11.17
C LYS A 37 10.13 3.11 12.25
N ILE A 38 9.36 2.79 13.30
CA ILE A 38 9.76 1.92 14.40
C ILE A 38 8.71 0.84 14.53
N GLY A 39 9.09 -0.41 14.35
CA GLY A 39 8.20 -1.57 14.39
C GLY A 39 8.80 -2.75 15.14
N ARG A 40 8.03 -3.83 15.24
CA ARG A 40 8.46 -5.10 15.86
C ARG A 40 8.58 -6.23 14.84
N ASP A 41 8.02 -6.07 13.66
CA ASP A 41 8.05 -7.07 12.61
C ASP A 41 9.37 -6.99 11.84
N ALA A 42 10.29 -7.89 12.17
CA ALA A 42 11.59 -7.98 11.53
C ALA A 42 11.47 -8.45 10.06
N GLU A 43 10.46 -9.27 9.74
CA GLU A 43 10.23 -9.74 8.38
C GLU A 43 9.76 -8.60 7.48
N ASP A 44 8.80 -7.78 7.95
CA ASP A 44 8.35 -6.57 7.23
C ASP A 44 9.50 -5.57 7.08
N HIS A 45 10.30 -5.40 8.12
CA HIS A 45 11.47 -4.51 8.08
C HIS A 45 12.47 -4.92 6.99
N GLU A 46 12.85 -6.21 6.93
CA GLU A 46 13.79 -6.70 5.92
C GLU A 46 13.20 -6.68 4.50
N ARG A 47 11.90 -7.01 4.34
CA ARG A 47 11.20 -6.85 3.06
C ARG A 47 11.23 -5.40 2.57
N SER A 48 10.83 -4.47 3.43
CA SER A 48 10.81 -3.03 3.12
C SER A 48 12.20 -2.51 2.76
N LYS A 49 13.23 -2.93 3.50
CA LYS A 49 14.63 -2.55 3.27
C LYS A 49 15.14 -3.08 1.92
N ALA A 50 14.89 -4.33 1.61
CA ALA A 50 15.29 -4.95 0.35
C ALA A 50 14.61 -4.25 -0.84
N MET A 51 13.30 -3.95 -0.71
CA MET A 51 12.54 -3.29 -1.77
C MET A 51 12.96 -1.85 -1.98
N LEU A 52 13.13 -1.06 -0.92
CA LEU A 52 13.59 0.34 -1.04
C LEU A 52 14.99 0.41 -1.69
N SER A 53 15.89 -0.52 -1.35
CA SER A 53 17.20 -0.62 -1.97
C SER A 53 17.12 -0.97 -3.46
N TYR A 54 16.22 -1.87 -3.84
CA TYR A 54 15.98 -2.26 -5.24
C TYR A 54 15.41 -1.11 -6.08
N LEU A 55 14.53 -0.30 -5.48
CA LEU A 55 13.82 0.79 -6.16
C LEU A 55 14.64 2.08 -6.28
N GLU A 56 15.80 2.16 -5.63
CA GLU A 56 16.64 3.36 -5.70
C GLU A 56 17.02 3.69 -7.15
N GLY A 57 16.64 4.90 -7.59
CA GLY A 57 16.82 5.37 -8.97
C GLY A 57 15.83 4.82 -10.00
N LYS A 58 14.90 3.92 -9.62
CA LYS A 58 13.89 3.33 -10.51
C LYS A 58 12.50 3.92 -10.29
N LEU A 59 12.17 4.27 -9.05
CA LEU A 59 10.86 4.78 -8.65
C LEU A 59 11.05 5.88 -7.60
N PRO A 60 10.23 6.95 -7.60
CA PRO A 60 10.24 7.92 -6.51
C PRO A 60 9.73 7.26 -5.22
N ALA A 61 10.66 6.94 -4.33
CA ALA A 61 10.42 6.28 -3.05
C ALA A 61 11.38 6.83 -1.98
N PRO A 62 11.11 6.63 -0.68
CA PRO A 62 12.04 6.97 0.38
C PRO A 62 13.38 6.27 0.19
N ARG A 63 14.49 6.97 0.45
CA ARG A 63 15.81 6.36 0.51
C ARG A 63 16.18 6.06 1.95
N ILE A 64 16.75 4.90 2.19
CA ILE A 64 17.21 4.50 3.53
C ILE A 64 18.42 5.34 3.90
N ILE A 65 18.36 5.99 5.05
CA ILE A 65 19.47 6.76 5.65
C ILE A 65 20.19 5.90 6.70
N GLU A 66 19.42 5.14 7.49
CA GLU A 66 19.94 4.21 8.48
C GLU A 66 18.88 3.17 8.80
N ALA A 67 19.28 1.91 8.96
CA ALA A 67 18.40 0.84 9.43
C ALA A 67 19.14 -0.02 10.45
N CYS A 68 18.47 -0.38 11.54
CA CYS A 68 19.03 -1.26 12.56
C CYS A 68 17.94 -1.93 13.39
N GLU A 69 18.33 -3.03 14.05
CA GLU A 69 17.54 -3.70 15.06
C GLU A 69 18.20 -3.56 16.41
N GLU A 70 17.44 -3.21 17.42
CA GLU A 70 17.94 -3.10 18.78
C GLU A 70 16.79 -3.28 19.79
N ASN A 71 17.03 -4.07 20.84
CA ASN A 71 16.06 -4.36 21.91
C ASN A 71 14.71 -4.93 21.39
N GLY A 72 14.73 -5.74 20.33
CA GLY A 72 13.52 -6.33 19.73
C GLY A 72 12.65 -5.32 18.96
N LEU A 73 13.22 -4.18 18.59
CA LEU A 73 12.60 -3.18 17.74
C LEU A 73 13.46 -2.97 16.48
N CYS A 74 12.77 -2.80 15.36
CA CYS A 74 13.35 -2.44 14.07
C CYS A 74 13.18 -0.94 13.86
N TYR A 75 14.26 -0.29 13.44
CA TYR A 75 14.32 1.15 13.19
C TYR A 75 14.74 1.40 11.75
N MET A 76 13.94 2.17 11.00
CA MET A 76 14.27 2.57 9.64
C MET A 76 14.10 4.08 9.50
N LEU A 77 15.23 4.79 9.43
CA LEU A 77 15.29 6.21 9.13
C LEU A 77 15.43 6.39 7.63
N MET A 78 14.52 7.13 7.02
CA MET A 78 14.42 7.32 5.57
C MET A 78 14.28 8.80 5.22
N THR A 79 14.55 9.15 3.97
CA THR A 79 14.19 10.47 3.45
C THR A 79 12.68 10.63 3.43
N ARG A 80 12.19 11.85 3.70
CA ARG A 80 10.78 12.18 3.63
C ARG A 80 10.41 12.51 2.19
N ILE A 81 9.30 11.94 1.71
CA ILE A 81 8.69 12.30 0.43
C ILE A 81 8.02 13.67 0.58
N LYS A 82 8.23 14.55 -0.40
CA LYS A 82 7.62 15.87 -0.46
C LYS A 82 6.18 15.81 -0.96
N GLY A 83 5.41 16.86 -0.67
CA GLY A 83 4.02 16.96 -1.09
C GLY A 83 3.06 16.43 -0.03
N LYS A 84 1.85 16.07 -0.47
CA LYS A 84 0.77 15.58 0.38
C LYS A 84 0.27 14.23 -0.12
N MET A 85 -0.32 13.46 0.79
CA MET A 85 -0.97 12.20 0.44
C MET A 85 -2.13 12.44 -0.52
N ALA A 86 -2.36 11.54 -1.46
CA ALA A 86 -3.46 11.62 -2.43
C ALA A 86 -4.85 11.59 -1.77
N CYS A 87 -4.95 11.16 -0.51
CA CYS A 87 -6.17 11.23 0.30
C CYS A 87 -6.41 12.61 0.94
N ALA A 88 -5.54 13.61 0.75
CA ALA A 88 -5.75 14.95 1.28
C ALA A 88 -6.96 15.61 0.59
N GLY A 89 -7.77 16.37 1.36
CA GLY A 89 -9.01 16.97 0.88
C GLY A 89 -8.88 17.78 -0.42
N GLU A 90 -7.75 18.48 -0.59
CA GLU A 90 -7.50 19.25 -1.83
C GLU A 90 -7.48 18.40 -3.10
N TYR A 91 -7.13 17.09 -2.98
CA TYR A 91 -7.15 16.15 -4.09
C TYR A 91 -8.48 15.40 -4.18
N THR A 92 -9.03 14.92 -3.04
CA THR A 92 -10.30 14.19 -3.03
C THR A 92 -11.48 15.10 -3.38
N ASP A 93 -11.39 16.41 -3.16
CA ASP A 93 -12.38 17.42 -3.60
C ASP A 93 -12.33 17.66 -5.12
N ASN A 94 -11.27 17.21 -5.82
CA ASN A 94 -11.06 17.43 -7.25
C ASN A 94 -10.66 16.13 -7.98
N ALA A 95 -11.63 15.24 -8.15
CA ALA A 95 -11.43 13.95 -8.83
C ALA A 95 -10.87 14.10 -10.27
N ALA A 96 -11.25 15.16 -10.97
CA ALA A 96 -10.80 15.42 -12.34
C ALA A 96 -9.28 15.64 -12.44
N GLU A 97 -8.66 16.16 -11.39
CA GLU A 97 -7.19 16.29 -11.29
C GLU A 97 -6.55 15.04 -10.68
N LEU A 98 -7.18 14.44 -9.67
CA LEU A 98 -6.60 13.30 -8.94
C LEU A 98 -6.48 12.05 -9.81
N LEU A 99 -7.53 11.68 -10.55
CA LEU A 99 -7.58 10.42 -11.29
C LEU A 99 -6.49 10.30 -12.36
N PRO A 100 -6.21 11.32 -13.20
CA PRO A 100 -5.07 11.28 -14.13
C PRO A 100 -3.73 11.09 -13.42
N ILE A 101 -3.52 11.74 -12.27
CA ILE A 101 -2.28 11.61 -11.50
C ILE A 101 -2.11 10.17 -10.97
N LEU A 102 -3.18 9.57 -10.46
CA LEU A 102 -3.15 8.17 -10.00
C LEU A 102 -2.92 7.19 -11.15
N ALA A 103 -3.56 7.40 -12.30
CA ALA A 103 -3.32 6.58 -13.49
C ALA A 103 -1.86 6.68 -13.96
N ASP A 104 -1.28 7.87 -13.97
CA ASP A 104 0.15 8.06 -14.27
C ASP A 104 1.04 7.35 -13.24
N GLY A 105 0.65 7.38 -11.97
CA GLY A 105 1.33 6.67 -10.88
C GLY A 105 1.33 5.16 -11.09
N ILE A 106 0.18 4.58 -11.43
CA ILE A 106 0.05 3.15 -11.75
C ILE A 106 0.91 2.78 -12.98
N LYS A 107 0.84 3.58 -14.05
CA LYS A 107 1.68 3.38 -15.24
C LYS A 107 3.18 3.52 -14.93
N LEU A 108 3.54 4.35 -13.96
CA LEU A 108 4.93 4.49 -13.51
C LEU A 108 5.41 3.21 -12.81
N LEU A 109 4.58 2.57 -11.98
CA LEU A 109 4.85 1.27 -11.38
C LEU A 109 5.05 0.18 -12.44
N TRP A 110 4.17 0.09 -13.42
CA TRP A 110 4.26 -0.93 -14.50
C TRP A 110 5.52 -0.82 -15.36
N ARG A 111 6.15 0.37 -15.42
CA ARG A 111 7.40 0.60 -16.16
C ARG A 111 8.65 0.19 -15.41
N VAL A 112 8.54 -0.15 -14.13
CA VAL A 112 9.70 -0.64 -13.36
C VAL A 112 10.16 -1.97 -13.95
N ASP A 113 11.43 -2.04 -14.36
CA ASP A 113 12.03 -3.30 -14.80
C ASP A 113 12.00 -4.31 -13.64
N THR A 114 11.34 -5.45 -13.87
CA THR A 114 11.16 -6.50 -12.85
C THR A 114 12.36 -7.42 -12.71
N HIS A 115 13.38 -7.27 -13.56
CA HIS A 115 14.59 -8.10 -13.48
C HIS A 115 15.31 -7.88 -12.14
N GLY A 116 15.56 -8.98 -11.42
CA GLY A 116 16.19 -8.93 -10.11
C GLY A 116 15.32 -8.37 -8.98
N CYS A 117 14.01 -8.22 -9.21
CA CYS A 117 13.08 -7.81 -8.15
C CYS A 117 13.13 -8.83 -6.99
N PRO A 118 13.37 -8.38 -5.75
CA PRO A 118 13.53 -9.27 -4.60
C PRO A 118 12.25 -9.99 -4.18
N GLN A 119 11.08 -9.48 -4.60
CA GLN A 119 9.80 -10.06 -4.24
C GLN A 119 8.99 -10.47 -5.46
N GLN A 120 8.50 -11.72 -5.42
CA GLN A 120 7.60 -12.33 -6.42
C GLN A 120 6.29 -12.64 -5.71
N ASN A 121 5.35 -11.68 -5.78
CA ASN A 121 4.08 -11.70 -5.04
C ASN A 121 2.90 -12.18 -5.91
N MET A 122 3.15 -13.15 -6.80
CA MET A 122 2.11 -13.80 -7.61
C MET A 122 1.13 -14.56 -6.70
N LEU A 123 0.00 -14.97 -7.24
CA LEU A 123 -1.10 -15.58 -6.45
C LEU A 123 -0.65 -16.79 -5.62
N ASP A 124 0.31 -17.59 -6.08
CA ASP A 124 0.84 -18.69 -5.28
C ASP A 124 1.42 -18.20 -3.95
N THR A 125 2.24 -17.14 -4.00
CA THR A 125 2.84 -16.54 -2.82
C THR A 125 1.78 -15.87 -1.94
N LYS A 126 0.90 -15.07 -2.53
CA LYS A 126 -0.16 -14.36 -1.80
C LYS A 126 -1.13 -15.32 -1.13
N LEU A 127 -1.58 -16.36 -1.83
CA LEU A 127 -2.46 -17.39 -1.25
C LEU A 127 -1.76 -18.18 -0.13
N ALA A 128 -0.44 -18.43 -0.23
CA ALA A 128 0.29 -19.06 0.86
C ALA A 128 0.32 -18.16 2.12
N HIS A 129 0.52 -16.86 1.96
CA HIS A 129 0.44 -15.89 3.06
C HIS A 129 -0.98 -15.80 3.62
N ALA A 130 -2.00 -15.64 2.78
CA ALA A 130 -3.41 -15.61 3.18
C ALA A 130 -3.82 -16.87 3.97
N ARG A 131 -3.38 -18.05 3.49
CA ARG A 131 -3.58 -19.31 4.21
C ARG A 131 -2.99 -19.26 5.63
N ARG A 132 -1.75 -18.76 5.74
CA ARG A 132 -1.09 -18.64 7.04
C ARG A 132 -1.84 -17.68 7.96
N SER A 133 -2.30 -16.53 7.45
CA SER A 133 -3.11 -15.58 8.22
C SER A 133 -4.39 -16.23 8.75
N VAL A 134 -5.11 -16.97 7.90
CA VAL A 134 -6.32 -17.71 8.29
C VAL A 134 -6.03 -18.81 9.33
N GLU A 135 -4.98 -19.61 9.12
CA GLU A 135 -4.62 -20.70 10.04
C GLU A 135 -4.18 -20.19 11.44
N LEU A 136 -3.59 -19.00 11.49
CA LEU A 136 -3.13 -18.37 12.73
C LEU A 136 -4.15 -17.41 13.36
N GLY A 137 -5.31 -17.18 12.71
CA GLY A 137 -6.33 -16.25 13.19
C GLY A 137 -5.86 -14.78 13.20
N LEU A 138 -5.09 -14.38 12.18
CA LEU A 138 -4.53 -13.04 12.07
C LEU A 138 -5.36 -12.12 11.18
N CYS A 139 -6.42 -12.61 10.53
CA CYS A 139 -7.30 -11.79 9.70
C CYS A 139 -8.07 -10.80 10.57
N ASP A 140 -8.09 -9.52 10.16
CA ASP A 140 -8.89 -8.48 10.80
C ASP A 140 -10.34 -8.53 10.27
N GLU A 141 -11.23 -9.20 11.00
CA GLU A 141 -12.63 -9.34 10.61
C GLU A 141 -13.47 -8.08 10.88
N ASP A 142 -12.96 -7.13 11.66
CA ASP A 142 -13.70 -5.92 12.06
C ASP A 142 -13.56 -4.78 11.02
N ASN A 143 -12.46 -4.73 10.26
CA ASN A 143 -12.15 -3.65 9.33
C ASN A 143 -12.31 -4.03 7.84
N VAL A 144 -12.99 -5.10 7.54
CA VAL A 144 -13.25 -5.56 6.17
C VAL A 144 -14.24 -4.67 5.40
N GLN A 145 -14.31 -4.88 4.09
CA GLN A 145 -15.32 -4.21 3.27
C GLN A 145 -16.73 -4.68 3.67
N PRO A 146 -17.74 -3.78 3.66
CA PRO A 146 -19.12 -4.17 3.89
C PRO A 146 -19.55 -5.29 2.94
N GLY A 147 -20.15 -6.37 3.50
CA GLY A 147 -20.59 -7.52 2.73
C GLY A 147 -19.52 -8.60 2.49
N THR A 148 -18.28 -8.42 2.97
CA THR A 148 -17.28 -9.49 2.92
C THR A 148 -17.73 -10.70 3.74
N TYR A 149 -18.17 -10.46 4.95
CA TYR A 149 -18.71 -11.49 5.83
C TYR A 149 -20.19 -11.24 6.17
N GLY A 150 -20.93 -12.30 6.49
CA GLY A 150 -22.32 -12.23 6.93
C GLY A 150 -23.31 -12.96 6.01
N PRO A 151 -24.62 -12.66 6.11
CA PRO A 151 -25.66 -13.41 5.40
C PRO A 151 -25.54 -13.43 3.87
N ASP A 152 -25.00 -12.33 3.29
CA ASP A 152 -24.85 -12.17 1.85
C ASP A 152 -23.38 -12.28 1.40
N GLY A 153 -22.45 -12.57 2.32
CA GLY A 153 -21.01 -12.72 2.10
C GLY A 153 -20.50 -14.11 2.51
N PHE A 154 -19.21 -14.17 2.77
CA PHE A 154 -18.57 -15.39 3.28
C PHE A 154 -18.91 -15.59 4.77
N SER A 155 -18.97 -16.84 5.22
CA SER A 155 -19.24 -17.14 6.63
C SER A 155 -18.00 -16.97 7.53
N SER A 156 -16.80 -16.92 6.93
CA SER A 156 -15.53 -16.83 7.67
C SER A 156 -14.35 -16.57 6.73
N PRO A 157 -13.19 -16.11 7.27
CA PRO A 157 -11.93 -16.03 6.52
C PRO A 157 -11.52 -17.35 5.85
N LYS A 158 -11.84 -18.48 6.47
CA LYS A 158 -11.56 -19.81 5.90
C LYS A 158 -12.38 -20.08 4.65
N GLU A 159 -13.65 -19.70 4.62
CA GLU A 159 -14.50 -19.85 3.43
C GLU A 159 -14.05 -18.91 2.32
N LEU A 160 -13.74 -17.65 2.65
CA LEU A 160 -13.17 -16.70 1.70
C LEU A 160 -11.87 -17.25 1.09
N TYR A 161 -10.95 -17.77 1.89
CA TYR A 161 -9.72 -18.38 1.38
C TYR A 161 -10.01 -19.56 0.45
N ALA A 162 -10.94 -20.44 0.81
CA ALA A 162 -11.30 -21.59 -0.04
C ALA A 162 -11.86 -21.13 -1.39
N TRP A 163 -12.69 -20.08 -1.40
CA TRP A 163 -13.20 -19.48 -2.62
C TRP A 163 -12.07 -18.88 -3.47
N LEU A 164 -11.17 -18.10 -2.88
CA LEU A 164 -10.02 -17.51 -3.58
C LEU A 164 -9.13 -18.59 -4.20
N ALA A 165 -8.85 -19.66 -3.48
CA ALA A 165 -8.03 -20.76 -3.97
C ALA A 165 -8.66 -21.51 -5.16
N ALA A 166 -10.01 -21.57 -5.20
CA ALA A 166 -10.77 -22.25 -6.26
C ALA A 166 -11.05 -21.39 -7.50
N ASN A 167 -11.03 -20.06 -7.35
CA ASN A 167 -11.45 -19.11 -8.39
C ASN A 167 -10.30 -18.21 -8.87
N ARG A 168 -9.09 -18.74 -8.94
CA ARG A 168 -7.90 -17.98 -9.34
C ARG A 168 -8.03 -17.45 -10.77
N PRO A 169 -7.86 -16.12 -10.99
CA PRO A 169 -7.79 -15.58 -12.34
C PRO A 169 -6.41 -15.84 -12.99
N ASP A 170 -6.35 -15.67 -14.30
CA ASP A 170 -5.07 -15.57 -15.02
C ASP A 170 -4.33 -14.31 -14.59
N GLU A 171 -2.99 -14.38 -14.51
CA GLU A 171 -2.16 -13.30 -14.01
C GLU A 171 -1.37 -12.62 -15.13
N GLU A 172 -1.45 -11.29 -15.20
CA GLU A 172 -0.61 -10.45 -16.05
C GLU A 172 0.45 -9.75 -15.18
N ARG A 173 1.72 -10.11 -15.40
CA ARG A 173 2.84 -9.71 -14.53
C ARG A 173 3.30 -8.29 -14.78
N VAL A 174 3.27 -7.50 -13.73
CA VAL A 174 3.86 -6.14 -13.67
C VAL A 174 4.61 -5.96 -12.35
N PHE A 175 5.38 -4.88 -12.23
CA PHE A 175 5.77 -4.38 -10.91
C PHE A 175 4.59 -3.65 -10.29
N SER A 176 4.28 -3.96 -9.05
CA SER A 176 3.17 -3.42 -8.27
C SER A 176 3.65 -2.88 -6.94
N HIS A 177 2.94 -1.89 -6.41
CA HIS A 177 3.09 -1.39 -5.05
C HIS A 177 2.70 -2.46 -4.01
N GLY A 178 1.70 -3.27 -4.33
CA GLY A 178 1.19 -4.32 -3.47
C GLY A 178 0.13 -3.88 -2.47
N ASP A 179 0.11 -2.59 -2.09
CA ASP A 179 -0.90 -1.93 -1.25
C ASP A 179 -1.10 -0.49 -1.75
N LEU A 180 -1.58 -0.32 -2.99
CA LEU A 180 -1.77 1.00 -3.60
C LEU A 180 -3.08 1.64 -3.14
N CYS A 181 -3.07 2.23 -1.95
CA CYS A 181 -4.16 3.06 -1.45
C CYS A 181 -3.76 4.55 -1.46
N LEU A 182 -4.74 5.46 -1.41
CA LEU A 182 -4.47 6.90 -1.52
C LEU A 182 -3.50 7.45 -0.46
N PRO A 183 -3.48 6.99 0.81
CA PRO A 183 -2.49 7.41 1.78
C PRO A 183 -1.04 7.07 1.42
N ASN A 184 -0.80 6.05 0.59
CA ASN A 184 0.53 5.58 0.21
C ASN A 184 1.11 6.30 -1.02
N VAL A 185 0.33 7.18 -1.64
CA VAL A 185 0.71 7.96 -2.82
C VAL A 185 0.88 9.42 -2.44
N PHE A 186 2.02 10.01 -2.76
CA PHE A 186 2.31 11.43 -2.53
C PHE A 186 2.30 12.21 -3.83
N ILE A 187 1.71 13.41 -3.76
CA ILE A 187 1.57 14.34 -4.88
C ILE A 187 2.20 15.68 -4.52
N ASP A 188 2.98 16.23 -5.44
CA ASP A 188 3.55 17.57 -5.35
C ASP A 188 3.55 18.22 -6.75
N GLY A 189 3.05 19.47 -6.83
CA GLY A 189 2.96 20.19 -8.09
C GLY A 189 2.17 19.47 -9.18
N GLY A 190 1.07 18.78 -8.82
CA GLY A 190 0.19 18.07 -9.76
C GLY A 190 0.77 16.78 -10.36
N ARG A 191 1.77 16.19 -9.72
CA ARG A 191 2.44 14.94 -10.17
C ARG A 191 2.76 14.03 -8.99
N ILE A 192 2.92 12.75 -9.26
CA ILE A 192 3.46 11.81 -8.26
C ILE A 192 4.84 12.29 -7.81
N SER A 193 4.99 12.52 -6.53
CA SER A 193 6.26 12.85 -5.88
C SER A 193 6.89 11.64 -5.19
N GLY A 194 6.11 10.63 -4.88
CA GLY A 194 6.61 9.37 -4.36
C GLY A 194 5.55 8.42 -3.83
N PHE A 195 6.00 7.20 -3.60
CA PHE A 195 5.24 6.12 -2.98
C PHE A 195 5.88 5.75 -1.64
N ILE A 196 5.08 5.44 -0.64
CA ILE A 196 5.54 4.97 0.67
C ILE A 196 4.93 3.60 0.99
N ASP A 197 5.43 2.95 2.01
CA ASP A 197 4.96 1.64 2.50
C ASP A 197 5.06 0.52 1.44
N LEU A 198 6.25 0.36 0.89
CA LEU A 198 6.58 -0.54 -0.21
C LEU A 198 6.99 -1.95 0.28
N GLY A 199 6.66 -2.33 1.51
CA GLY A 199 7.00 -3.65 2.07
C GLY A 199 6.37 -4.82 1.31
N TRP A 200 5.22 -4.62 0.68
CA TRP A 200 4.53 -5.60 -0.15
C TRP A 200 4.69 -5.37 -1.66
N ALA A 201 5.49 -4.38 -2.05
CA ALA A 201 5.79 -4.16 -3.47
C ALA A 201 6.53 -5.35 -4.07
N GLY A 202 6.36 -5.55 -5.37
CA GLY A 202 7.01 -6.66 -6.08
C GLY A 202 6.32 -7.00 -7.40
N VAL A 203 6.72 -8.13 -7.99
CA VAL A 203 6.08 -8.63 -9.20
C VAL A 203 4.78 -9.33 -8.83
N THR A 204 3.66 -8.87 -9.39
CA THR A 204 2.34 -9.46 -9.19
C THR A 204 1.42 -9.20 -10.40
N ASP A 205 0.15 -9.55 -10.29
CA ASP A 205 -0.85 -9.23 -11.32
C ASP A 205 -1.14 -7.72 -11.38
N ILE A 206 -1.41 -7.24 -12.58
CA ILE A 206 -1.77 -5.84 -12.86
C ILE A 206 -2.97 -5.36 -12.04
N TYR A 207 -3.92 -6.24 -11.72
CA TYR A 207 -5.11 -5.90 -10.93
C TYR A 207 -4.86 -5.75 -9.43
N GLN A 208 -3.69 -6.13 -8.91
CA GLN A 208 -3.38 -5.93 -7.50
C GLN A 208 -3.48 -4.45 -7.11
N ASP A 209 -2.79 -3.58 -7.83
CA ASP A 209 -2.81 -2.14 -7.53
C ASP A 209 -4.09 -1.47 -8.01
N ILE A 210 -4.66 -1.91 -9.13
CA ILE A 210 -5.92 -1.38 -9.65
C ILE A 210 -7.03 -1.61 -8.63
N ALA A 211 -7.15 -2.81 -8.06
CA ALA A 211 -8.22 -3.16 -7.10
C ALA A 211 -8.11 -2.33 -5.83
N LEU A 212 -6.92 -2.21 -5.25
CA LEU A 212 -6.74 -1.46 -4.01
C LEU A 212 -6.87 0.05 -4.21
N CYS A 213 -6.37 0.57 -5.32
CA CYS A 213 -6.57 1.98 -5.69
C CYS A 213 -8.05 2.27 -5.91
N TYR A 214 -8.76 1.45 -6.70
CA TYR A 214 -10.19 1.57 -6.96
C TYR A 214 -11.00 1.52 -5.66
N ARG A 215 -10.74 0.54 -4.79
CA ARG A 215 -11.38 0.44 -3.47
C ARG A 215 -11.15 1.71 -2.64
N SER A 216 -9.92 2.21 -2.62
CA SER A 216 -9.59 3.44 -1.89
C SER A 216 -10.34 4.66 -2.45
N LEU A 217 -10.49 4.75 -3.77
CA LEU A 217 -11.29 5.79 -4.43
C LEU A 217 -12.78 5.69 -4.05
N VAL A 218 -13.36 4.49 -4.11
CA VAL A 218 -14.77 4.26 -3.73
C VAL A 218 -15.01 4.59 -2.27
N ASN A 219 -14.12 4.17 -1.36
CA ASN A 219 -14.23 4.47 0.05
C ASN A 219 -14.19 5.98 0.35
N ASN A 220 -13.35 6.75 -0.38
CA ASN A 220 -13.31 8.21 -0.26
C ASN A 220 -14.57 8.85 -0.87
N ARG A 221 -15.03 8.37 -2.05
CA ARG A 221 -16.29 8.81 -2.65
C ARG A 221 -17.46 8.68 -1.68
N ASP A 222 -17.56 7.55 -1.02
CA ASP A 222 -18.69 7.21 -0.14
C ASP A 222 -18.54 7.78 1.28
N GLY A 223 -17.45 8.50 1.57
CA GLY A 223 -17.22 9.19 2.84
C GLY A 223 -16.78 8.30 3.99
N LYS A 224 -16.26 7.10 3.72
CA LYS A 224 -15.78 6.18 4.76
C LYS A 224 -14.71 6.82 5.67
N TYR A 225 -13.92 7.75 5.12
CA TYR A 225 -12.82 8.41 5.83
C TYR A 225 -13.05 9.91 6.08
N GLY A 226 -14.29 10.41 5.93
CA GLY A 226 -14.62 11.82 6.15
C GLY A 226 -15.74 12.33 5.26
N THR A 227 -15.51 13.41 4.51
CA THR A 227 -16.51 13.98 3.62
C THR A 227 -16.75 13.06 2.41
N ALA A 228 -18.02 12.81 2.09
CA ALA A 228 -18.39 12.08 0.88
C ALA A 228 -18.23 12.96 -0.37
N HIS A 229 -17.80 12.36 -1.47
CA HIS A 229 -17.57 13.00 -2.76
C HIS A 229 -18.43 12.33 -3.86
N PRO A 230 -19.78 12.48 -3.85
CA PRO A 230 -20.69 11.68 -4.66
C PRO A 230 -20.50 11.84 -6.18
N TYR A 231 -19.79 12.87 -6.62
CA TYR A 231 -19.49 13.10 -8.03
C TYR A 231 -18.17 12.45 -8.48
N PHE A 232 -17.56 11.68 -7.61
CA PHE A 232 -16.30 11.02 -7.88
C PHE A 232 -16.56 9.75 -8.71
N ASP A 233 -16.18 9.73 -9.98
CA ASP A 233 -16.30 8.57 -10.86
C ASP A 233 -15.01 7.73 -10.82
N ALA A 234 -14.98 6.71 -9.94
CA ALA A 234 -13.83 5.81 -9.84
C ALA A 234 -13.63 4.98 -11.12
N ASP A 235 -14.67 4.74 -11.93
CA ASP A 235 -14.58 3.97 -13.16
C ASP A 235 -13.79 4.70 -14.26
N ALA A 236 -13.68 6.02 -14.19
CA ALA A 236 -12.82 6.78 -15.10
C ALA A 236 -11.34 6.35 -15.01
N LEU A 237 -10.92 5.71 -13.91
CA LEU A 237 -9.57 5.15 -13.78
C LEU A 237 -9.25 4.15 -14.89
N PHE A 238 -10.18 3.27 -15.26
CA PHE A 238 -9.97 2.25 -16.30
C PHE A 238 -9.70 2.88 -17.68
N SER A 239 -10.50 3.90 -18.04
CA SER A 239 -10.27 4.65 -19.28
C SER A 239 -8.93 5.37 -19.30
N LEU A 240 -8.51 5.95 -18.16
CA LEU A 240 -7.22 6.62 -18.01
C LEU A 240 -6.04 5.63 -18.06
N LEU A 241 -6.24 4.39 -17.66
CA LEU A 241 -5.25 3.31 -17.75
C LEU A 241 -5.21 2.68 -19.15
N ASP A 242 -6.20 2.96 -20.01
CA ASP A 242 -6.37 2.36 -21.32
C ASP A 242 -6.60 0.84 -21.26
N ILE A 243 -7.45 0.42 -20.31
CA ILE A 243 -7.83 -0.98 -20.11
C ILE A 243 -9.35 -1.13 -20.02
N GLU A 244 -9.86 -2.28 -20.48
CA GLU A 244 -11.25 -2.67 -20.20
C GLU A 244 -11.36 -3.19 -18.75
N PRO A 245 -12.41 -2.80 -18.00
CA PRO A 245 -12.56 -3.23 -16.61
C PRO A 245 -12.91 -4.72 -16.50
N ASP A 246 -12.03 -5.50 -15.90
CA ASP A 246 -12.31 -6.88 -15.46
C ASP A 246 -12.85 -6.83 -14.02
N ARG A 247 -14.18 -6.88 -13.90
CA ARG A 247 -14.86 -6.78 -12.59
C ARG A 247 -14.63 -8.01 -11.71
N ASP A 248 -14.39 -9.16 -12.29
CA ASP A 248 -14.12 -10.40 -11.56
C ASP A 248 -12.71 -10.34 -10.93
N LYS A 249 -11.71 -9.87 -11.67
CA LYS A 249 -10.38 -9.61 -11.10
C LYS A 249 -10.42 -8.52 -10.05
N LEU A 250 -11.15 -7.43 -10.28
CA LEU A 250 -11.30 -6.35 -9.31
C LEU A 250 -11.85 -6.88 -7.98
N TYR A 251 -12.92 -7.67 -8.05
CA TYR A 251 -13.51 -8.31 -6.88
C TYR A 251 -12.54 -9.30 -6.23
N TYR A 252 -11.90 -10.15 -7.02
CA TYR A 252 -10.96 -11.16 -6.53
C TYR A 252 -9.82 -10.53 -5.71
N TYR A 253 -9.14 -9.52 -6.24
CA TYR A 253 -8.02 -8.89 -5.56
C TYR A 253 -8.47 -8.03 -4.36
N THR A 254 -9.66 -7.46 -4.40
CA THR A 254 -10.26 -6.80 -3.23
C THR A 254 -10.52 -7.81 -2.12
N MET A 255 -11.09 -8.97 -2.43
CA MET A 255 -11.35 -10.04 -1.46
C MET A 255 -10.07 -10.70 -0.94
N LEU A 256 -9.04 -10.81 -1.78
CA LEU A 256 -7.74 -11.33 -1.35
C LEU A 256 -7.10 -10.46 -0.27
N ASP A 257 -7.24 -9.14 -0.38
CA ASP A 257 -6.69 -8.18 0.58
C ASP A 257 -7.37 -8.26 1.97
N GLU A 258 -8.61 -8.74 2.05
CA GLU A 258 -9.34 -8.92 3.31
C GLU A 258 -8.77 -10.03 4.21
N LEU A 259 -7.74 -10.76 3.76
CA LEU A 259 -7.07 -11.81 4.53
C LEU A 259 -5.69 -11.40 5.09
N PHE A 260 -5.32 -10.09 4.96
CA PHE A 260 -4.02 -9.57 5.40
C PHE A 260 -4.10 -8.55 6.52
#